data_c7362a9d7fe4b07bc05c22f4fd4fc1fe
#
_entry.id   c7362a9d7fe4b07bc05c22f4fd4fc1fe
#
_cell.length_a   1.000
_cell.length_b   1.000
_cell.length_c   1.000
_cell.angle_alpha   90.00
_cell.angle_beta   90.00
_cell.angle_gamma   90.00
#
_symmetry.space_group_name_H-M   'P 1'
#
loop_
_entity.id
_entity.type
_entity.pdbx_description
1 polymer ?
#
loop_
_entity_poly.entity_id
_entity_poly.type
_entity_poly.pdbx_seq_one_letter_code
_entity_poly.pdbx_strand_id
1 'polypeptide(L)'
;EDLEEVELAYAPPYGSAKDPVNMAGFQAANLLRGDLDLWYAEEWPALPPGAVLLDVRSTREHERWNIRGSTLIPLKQLRSRLAELPSDKPVFVYCRSGFRSYLAYRLLRQHGYSASTLSGGELTFKAVHRGPEPVGRRALPVITYSEDETNTGA
;
A
#
# COMPACT_ATOMS: atom_id res chain seq x y z
N GLU A 1 -12.79 -4.73 17.43
CA GLU A 1 -12.63 -3.51 18.26
C GLU A 1 -11.37 -3.59 19.12
N ASP A 2 -10.95 -4.75 19.57
CA ASP A 2 -9.90 -4.87 20.59
C ASP A 2 -8.47 -4.83 20.05
N LEU A 3 -8.25 -4.99 18.73
CA LEU A 3 -6.91 -4.98 18.15
C LEU A 3 -6.22 -3.59 18.17
N GLU A 4 -6.99 -2.51 18.25
CA GLU A 4 -6.44 -1.15 18.38
C GLU A 4 -5.87 -0.90 19.78
N GLU A 5 -6.42 -1.60 20.79
CA GLU A 5 -6.13 -1.40 22.21
C GLU A 5 -5.29 -2.54 22.82
N VAL A 6 -4.89 -3.51 22.01
CA VAL A 6 -4.04 -4.61 22.49
C VAL A 6 -2.72 -4.05 22.96
N GLU A 7 -2.44 -4.23 24.26
CA GLU A 7 -1.14 -3.97 24.84
C GLU A 7 -0.19 -5.15 24.57
N LEU A 8 0.73 -4.93 23.64
CA LEU A 8 1.79 -5.86 23.35
C LEU A 8 3.06 -5.45 24.06
N ALA A 9 3.89 -6.42 24.45
CA ALA A 9 5.12 -6.15 25.16
C ALA A 9 6.04 -5.22 24.35
N TYR A 10 6.13 -3.97 24.76
CA TYR A 10 7.02 -2.98 24.16
C TYR A 10 8.44 -3.17 24.65
N ALA A 11 9.31 -3.66 23.79
CA ALA A 11 10.73 -3.85 24.06
C ALA A 11 11.56 -2.98 23.09
N PRO A 12 11.87 -1.71 23.41
CA PRO A 12 12.52 -0.77 22.48
C PRO A 12 13.78 -1.28 21.78
N PRO A 13 14.64 -2.12 22.39
CA PRO A 13 15.80 -2.67 21.70
C PRO A 13 15.44 -3.67 20.60
N TYR A 14 14.24 -4.25 20.61
CA TYR A 14 13.85 -5.36 19.75
C TYR A 14 12.59 -5.09 18.91
N GLY A 15 11.85 -4.02 19.20
CA GLY A 15 10.59 -3.71 18.55
C GLY A 15 10.43 -2.24 18.20
N SER A 16 9.58 -1.95 17.23
CA SER A 16 9.14 -0.60 16.89
C SER A 16 7.96 -0.20 17.79
N ALA A 17 7.82 1.10 18.07
CA ALA A 17 6.62 1.64 18.72
C ALA A 17 5.33 1.45 17.90
N LYS A 18 5.44 1.00 16.65
CA LYS A 18 4.32 0.68 15.76
C LYS A 18 4.24 -0.83 15.59
N ASP A 19 3.49 -1.47 16.48
CA ASP A 19 3.26 -2.89 16.37
C ASP A 19 2.38 -3.21 15.14
N PRO A 20 2.73 -4.23 14.33
CA PRO A 20 1.95 -4.63 13.17
C PRO A 20 0.50 -5.01 13.49
N VAL A 21 0.23 -5.60 14.64
CA VAL A 21 -1.12 -6.00 15.07
C VAL A 21 -1.98 -4.76 15.33
N ASN A 22 -1.48 -3.79 16.08
CA ASN A 22 -2.17 -2.52 16.31
C ASN A 22 -2.38 -1.77 15.00
N MET A 23 -1.37 -1.75 14.10
CA MET A 23 -1.50 -1.11 12.78
C MET A 23 -2.58 -1.78 11.92
N ALA A 24 -2.71 -3.09 11.97
CA ALA A 24 -3.80 -3.81 11.30
C ALA A 24 -5.17 -3.47 11.94
N GLY A 25 -5.23 -3.39 13.27
CA GLY A 25 -6.41 -2.96 14.01
C GLY A 25 -6.87 -1.56 13.61
N PHE A 26 -5.96 -0.59 13.57
CA PHE A 26 -6.27 0.79 13.13
C PHE A 26 -6.78 0.84 11.70
N GLN A 27 -6.21 0.08 10.77
CA GLN A 27 -6.70 0.04 9.39
C GLN A 27 -8.10 -0.59 9.30
N ALA A 28 -8.33 -1.70 9.99
CA ALA A 28 -9.64 -2.35 10.03
C ALA A 28 -10.72 -1.42 10.62
N ALA A 29 -10.40 -0.74 11.72
CA ALA A 29 -11.30 0.21 12.35
C ALA A 29 -11.61 1.41 11.45
N ASN A 30 -10.61 1.95 10.74
CA ASN A 30 -10.81 3.03 9.77
C ASN A 30 -11.74 2.60 8.62
N LEU A 31 -11.60 1.36 8.13
CA LEU A 31 -12.50 0.80 7.12
C LEU A 31 -13.94 0.68 7.64
N LEU A 32 -14.12 0.12 8.84
CA LEU A 32 -15.42 -0.06 9.46
C LEU A 32 -16.14 1.27 9.76
N ARG A 33 -15.38 2.32 10.12
CA ARG A 33 -15.92 3.67 10.36
C ARG A 33 -16.15 4.47 9.07
N GLY A 34 -15.72 3.99 7.91
CA GLY A 34 -15.78 4.74 6.64
C GLY A 34 -14.72 5.86 6.54
N ASP A 35 -13.71 5.84 7.40
CA ASP A 35 -12.60 6.79 7.38
C ASP A 35 -11.53 6.44 6.34
N LEU A 36 -11.63 5.24 5.74
CA LEU A 36 -10.71 4.73 4.73
C LEU A 36 -11.48 3.96 3.66
N ASP A 37 -11.35 4.37 2.41
CA ASP A 37 -11.84 3.64 1.24
C ASP A 37 -10.66 3.01 0.51
N LEU A 38 -10.71 1.69 0.32
CA LEU A 38 -9.70 0.93 -0.42
C LEU A 38 -10.22 0.55 -1.81
N TRP A 39 -9.29 0.47 -2.74
CA TRP A 39 -9.46 -0.29 -3.97
C TRP A 39 -8.36 -1.34 -4.08
N TYR A 40 -8.60 -2.38 -4.87
CA TYR A 40 -7.74 -3.56 -4.95
C TYR A 40 -7.17 -3.72 -6.36
N ALA A 41 -5.98 -4.33 -6.44
CA ALA A 41 -5.28 -4.49 -7.70
C ALA A 41 -6.08 -5.28 -8.75
N GLU A 42 -6.91 -6.21 -8.30
CA GLU A 42 -7.78 -7.05 -9.13
C GLU A 42 -8.88 -6.24 -9.85
N GLU A 43 -9.23 -5.07 -9.35
CA GLU A 43 -10.20 -4.18 -9.98
C GLU A 43 -9.66 -3.48 -11.23
N TRP A 44 -8.36 -3.49 -11.42
CA TRP A 44 -7.73 -2.99 -12.64
C TRP A 44 -7.85 -4.01 -13.79
N PRO A 45 -8.21 -3.62 -15.03
CA PRO A 45 -8.43 -2.26 -15.54
C PRO A 45 -9.89 -1.78 -15.48
N ALA A 46 -10.77 -2.46 -14.76
CA ALA A 46 -12.21 -2.21 -14.72
C ALA A 46 -12.63 -1.03 -13.82
N LEU A 47 -11.73 -0.08 -13.57
CA LEU A 47 -12.07 1.14 -12.84
C LEU A 47 -13.19 1.92 -13.55
N PRO A 48 -14.03 2.69 -12.80
CA PRO A 48 -15.12 3.44 -13.39
C PRO A 48 -14.68 4.33 -14.54
N PRO A 49 -15.47 4.48 -15.61
CA PRO A 49 -15.14 5.34 -16.74
C PRO A 49 -14.89 6.78 -16.28
N GLY A 50 -13.79 7.35 -16.75
CA GLY A 50 -13.37 8.70 -16.41
C GLY A 50 -12.72 8.85 -15.03
N ALA A 51 -12.54 7.76 -14.27
CA ALA A 51 -11.79 7.79 -13.03
C ALA A 51 -10.35 8.28 -13.24
N VAL A 52 -9.83 9.02 -12.28
CA VAL A 52 -8.44 9.46 -12.26
C VAL A 52 -7.60 8.46 -11.49
N LEU A 53 -6.64 7.84 -12.13
CA LEU A 53 -5.63 7.04 -11.44
C LEU A 53 -4.44 7.93 -11.09
N LEU A 54 -4.22 8.18 -9.79
CA LEU A 54 -3.25 9.14 -9.30
C LEU A 54 -2.04 8.45 -8.67
N ASP A 55 -0.86 8.68 -9.25
CA ASP A 55 0.43 8.30 -8.68
C ASP A 55 0.98 9.43 -7.81
N VAL A 56 1.19 9.17 -6.53
CA VAL A 56 1.73 10.17 -5.59
C VAL A 56 3.18 9.91 -5.21
N ARG A 57 3.87 9.07 -5.98
CA ARG A 57 5.30 8.78 -5.82
C ARG A 57 6.13 9.91 -6.39
N SER A 58 7.46 9.76 -6.37
CA SER A 58 8.37 10.68 -7.03
C SER A 58 8.38 10.47 -8.55
N THR A 59 8.80 11.48 -9.30
CA THR A 59 9.02 11.42 -10.75
C THR A 59 9.88 10.22 -11.14
N ARG A 60 11.01 10.02 -10.44
CA ARG A 60 11.94 8.90 -10.68
C ARG A 60 11.27 7.52 -10.50
N GLU A 61 10.36 7.38 -9.51
CA GLU A 61 9.63 6.12 -9.30
C GLU A 61 8.63 5.90 -10.42
N HIS A 62 7.91 6.95 -10.82
CA HIS A 62 6.93 6.91 -11.89
C HIS A 62 7.55 6.58 -13.26
N GLU A 63 8.66 7.22 -13.62
CA GLU A 63 9.40 6.96 -14.86
C GLU A 63 9.93 5.53 -14.95
N ARG A 64 10.37 4.98 -13.80
CA ARG A 64 10.85 3.59 -13.75
C ARG A 64 9.73 2.59 -14.00
N TRP A 65 8.57 2.86 -13.47
CA TRP A 65 7.37 2.02 -13.61
C TRP A 65 6.15 2.79 -13.11
N ASN A 66 5.04 2.68 -13.80
CA ASN A 66 3.75 3.21 -13.37
C ASN A 66 2.62 2.28 -13.82
N ILE A 67 1.44 2.43 -13.22
CA ILE A 67 0.22 1.81 -13.72
C ILE A 67 -0.20 2.61 -14.95
N ARG A 68 -0.43 1.92 -16.05
CA ARG A 68 -0.76 2.54 -17.34
C ARG A 68 -1.97 3.48 -17.20
N GLY A 69 -1.82 4.70 -17.69
CA GLY A 69 -2.86 5.73 -17.63
C GLY A 69 -2.88 6.53 -16.33
N SER A 70 -1.92 6.32 -15.44
CA SER A 70 -1.85 7.13 -14.22
C SER A 70 -1.29 8.52 -14.47
N THR A 71 -1.86 9.50 -13.76
CA THR A 71 -1.38 10.88 -13.67
C THR A 71 -0.44 10.99 -12.48
N LEU A 72 0.71 11.65 -12.67
CA LEU A 72 1.69 11.87 -11.60
C LEU A 72 1.49 13.23 -10.94
N ILE A 73 1.18 13.23 -9.64
CA ILE A 73 1.31 14.40 -8.77
C ILE A 73 1.99 13.95 -7.49
N PRO A 74 3.30 14.20 -7.32
CA PRO A 74 4.01 13.79 -6.11
C PRO A 74 3.33 14.32 -4.85
N LEU A 75 3.26 13.51 -3.79
CA LEU A 75 2.56 13.84 -2.54
C LEU A 75 2.92 15.24 -2.01
N LYS A 76 4.20 15.62 -2.09
CA LYS A 76 4.66 16.94 -1.63
C LYS A 76 4.04 18.11 -2.41
N GLN A 77 3.62 17.88 -3.65
CA GLN A 77 3.04 18.89 -4.54
C GLN A 77 1.50 18.81 -4.56
N LEU A 78 0.92 17.73 -4.05
CA LEU A 78 -0.51 17.46 -4.22
C LEU A 78 -1.39 18.61 -3.70
N ARG A 79 -1.07 19.17 -2.53
CA ARG A 79 -1.87 20.26 -1.95
C ARG A 79 -1.93 21.49 -2.85
N SER A 80 -0.84 21.87 -3.49
CA SER A 80 -0.79 23.05 -4.38
C SER A 80 -1.35 22.77 -5.78
N ARG A 81 -1.53 21.49 -6.13
CA ARG A 81 -1.95 21.07 -7.46
C ARG A 81 -3.31 20.36 -7.47
N LEU A 82 -4.08 20.47 -6.39
CA LEU A 82 -5.41 19.85 -6.30
C LEU A 82 -6.34 20.29 -7.43
N ALA A 83 -6.25 21.57 -7.86
CA ALA A 83 -7.07 22.12 -8.95
C ALA A 83 -6.82 21.45 -10.31
N GLU A 84 -5.75 20.68 -10.48
CA GLU A 84 -5.50 19.91 -11.70
C GLU A 84 -6.36 18.65 -11.78
N LEU A 85 -6.92 18.21 -10.64
CA LEU A 85 -7.78 17.05 -10.57
C LEU A 85 -9.24 17.44 -10.78
N PRO A 86 -10.00 16.71 -11.62
CA PRO A 86 -11.42 16.95 -11.78
C PRO A 86 -12.16 16.61 -10.47
N SER A 87 -12.95 17.54 -9.98
CA SER A 87 -13.67 17.39 -8.69
C SER A 87 -14.90 16.47 -8.79
N ASP A 88 -15.39 16.23 -10.00
CA ASP A 88 -16.56 15.42 -10.34
C ASP A 88 -16.21 13.94 -10.65
N LYS A 89 -14.94 13.56 -10.59
CA LYS A 89 -14.47 12.23 -10.92
C LYS A 89 -13.87 11.54 -9.70
N PRO A 90 -14.07 10.22 -9.55
CA PRO A 90 -13.40 9.47 -8.50
C PRO A 90 -11.90 9.38 -8.74
N VAL A 91 -11.11 9.53 -7.67
CA VAL A 91 -9.65 9.50 -7.69
C VAL A 91 -9.14 8.24 -7.02
N PHE A 92 -8.48 7.38 -7.79
CA PHE A 92 -7.87 6.15 -7.34
C PHE A 92 -6.37 6.36 -7.11
N VAL A 93 -5.98 6.46 -5.87
CA VAL A 93 -4.62 6.86 -5.48
C VAL A 93 -3.74 5.65 -5.23
N TYR A 94 -2.50 5.71 -5.67
CA TYR A 94 -1.51 4.69 -5.28
C TYR A 94 -0.13 5.29 -4.99
N CYS A 95 0.63 4.54 -4.20
CA CYS A 95 2.06 4.76 -4.03
C CYS A 95 2.79 3.42 -4.01
N ARG A 96 3.99 3.34 -3.43
CA ARG A 96 4.76 2.09 -3.41
C ARG A 96 4.13 1.02 -2.50
N SER A 97 3.73 1.37 -1.27
CA SER A 97 3.32 0.41 -0.23
C SER A 97 2.08 0.81 0.58
N GLY A 98 1.38 1.90 0.19
CA GLY A 98 0.15 2.34 0.84
C GLY A 98 0.26 3.60 1.70
N PHE A 99 1.38 3.88 2.38
CA PHE A 99 1.46 5.00 3.34
C PHE A 99 1.29 6.39 2.70
N ARG A 100 2.06 6.68 1.64
CA ARG A 100 1.95 7.99 0.94
C ARG A 100 0.58 8.18 0.29
N SER A 101 0.02 7.12 -0.27
CA SER A 101 -1.32 7.17 -0.87
C SER A 101 -2.42 7.32 0.19
N TYR A 102 -2.26 6.77 1.39
CA TYR A 102 -3.16 7.06 2.51
C TYR A 102 -3.14 8.54 2.89
N LEU A 103 -1.97 9.17 3.00
CA LEU A 103 -1.87 10.61 3.27
C LEU A 103 -2.51 11.45 2.16
N ALA A 104 -2.31 11.08 0.90
CA ALA A 104 -2.94 11.72 -0.24
C ALA A 104 -4.46 11.55 -0.22
N TYR A 105 -4.95 10.34 0.06
CA TYR A 105 -6.36 10.02 0.24
C TYR A 105 -7.00 10.95 1.31
N ARG A 106 -6.39 11.05 2.49
CA ARG A 106 -6.88 11.94 3.56
C ARG A 106 -6.95 13.40 3.11
N LEU A 107 -5.93 13.87 2.39
CA LEU A 107 -5.89 15.21 1.83
C LEU A 107 -7.01 15.44 0.81
N LEU A 108 -7.21 14.52 -0.11
CA LEU A 108 -8.27 14.58 -1.13
C LEU A 108 -9.67 14.60 -0.49
N ARG A 109 -9.93 13.70 0.45
CA ARG A 109 -11.21 13.64 1.18
C ARG A 109 -11.51 14.94 1.94
N GLN A 110 -10.50 15.55 2.58
CA GLN A 110 -10.65 16.85 3.25
C GLN A 110 -11.01 17.98 2.30
N HIS A 111 -10.68 17.87 1.01
CA HIS A 111 -11.01 18.86 -0.01
C HIS A 111 -12.23 18.45 -0.87
N GLY A 112 -13.02 17.49 -0.42
CA GLY A 112 -14.29 17.10 -1.05
C GLY A 112 -14.18 16.15 -2.24
N TYR A 113 -12.99 15.61 -2.55
CA TYR A 113 -12.84 14.63 -3.61
C TYR A 113 -13.36 13.25 -3.18
N SER A 114 -14.05 12.56 -4.09
CA SER A 114 -14.25 11.12 -3.96
C SER A 114 -12.93 10.41 -4.24
N ALA A 115 -12.37 9.74 -3.25
CA ALA A 115 -11.05 9.12 -3.38
C ALA A 115 -11.01 7.75 -2.71
N SER A 116 -10.18 6.85 -3.25
CA SER A 116 -9.86 5.54 -2.68
C SER A 116 -8.35 5.28 -2.82
N THR A 117 -7.76 4.52 -1.90
CA THR A 117 -6.32 4.22 -1.94
C THR A 117 -6.05 2.75 -2.21
N LEU A 118 -5.04 2.45 -3.04
CA LEU A 118 -4.67 1.07 -3.40
C LEU A 118 -4.14 0.30 -2.19
N SER A 119 -4.82 -0.79 -1.86
CA SER A 119 -4.36 -1.72 -0.85
C SER A 119 -2.98 -2.30 -1.21
N GLY A 120 -2.00 -2.15 -0.32
CA GLY A 120 -0.62 -2.63 -0.52
C GLY A 120 0.20 -1.90 -1.60
N GLY A 121 -0.39 -0.95 -2.34
CA GLY A 121 0.29 -0.12 -3.33
C GLY A 121 0.87 -0.86 -4.53
N GLU A 122 1.88 -0.27 -5.17
CA GLU A 122 2.60 -0.82 -6.33
C GLU A 122 3.11 -2.26 -6.10
N LEU A 123 3.56 -2.55 -4.90
CA LEU A 123 4.13 -3.87 -4.58
C LEU A 123 3.07 -4.96 -4.75
N THR A 124 1.89 -4.76 -4.18
CA THR A 124 0.76 -5.68 -4.32
C THR A 124 0.24 -5.71 -5.76
N PHE A 125 0.08 -4.54 -6.39
CA PHE A 125 -0.34 -4.47 -7.78
C PHE A 125 0.55 -5.30 -8.71
N LYS A 126 1.87 -5.18 -8.56
CA LYS A 126 2.82 -5.97 -9.33
C LYS A 126 2.74 -7.47 -9.04
N ALA A 127 2.51 -7.86 -7.80
CA ALA A 127 2.36 -9.26 -7.43
C ALA A 127 1.13 -9.88 -8.11
N VAL A 128 0.01 -9.15 -8.12
CA VAL A 128 -1.24 -9.61 -8.73
C VAL A 128 -1.14 -9.71 -10.26
N HIS A 129 -0.55 -8.69 -10.92
CA HIS A 129 -0.56 -8.60 -12.38
C HIS A 129 0.66 -9.20 -13.08
N ARG A 130 1.69 -9.62 -12.37
CA ARG A 130 2.85 -10.27 -12.99
C ARG A 130 2.61 -11.70 -13.43
N GLY A 131 1.57 -12.36 -12.94
CA GLY A 131 1.42 -13.79 -13.08
C GLY A 131 2.54 -14.56 -12.35
N PRO A 132 2.50 -15.89 -12.32
CA PRO A 132 3.62 -16.67 -11.81
C PRO A 132 4.87 -16.34 -12.65
N GLU A 133 5.96 -15.92 -12.00
CA GLU A 133 7.25 -15.72 -12.69
C GLU A 133 7.62 -17.03 -13.41
N PRO A 134 8.08 -16.96 -14.68
CA PRO A 134 8.54 -18.17 -15.35
C PRO A 134 9.65 -18.78 -14.49
N VAL A 135 9.49 -20.06 -14.19
CA VAL A 135 10.47 -20.88 -13.46
C VAL A 135 11.81 -20.74 -14.18
N GLY A 136 12.74 -19.97 -13.65
CA GLY A 136 14.05 -19.73 -14.29
C GLY A 136 14.83 -18.54 -13.76
N ARG A 137 14.25 -17.62 -13.01
CA ARG A 137 15.01 -16.56 -12.34
C ARG A 137 15.31 -16.96 -10.90
N ARG A 138 16.57 -17.44 -10.72
CA ARG A 138 17.30 -17.58 -9.47
C ARG A 138 16.41 -17.93 -8.29
N ALA A 139 16.17 -19.24 -8.10
CA ALA A 139 15.67 -19.72 -6.82
C ALA A 139 16.54 -19.10 -5.72
N LEU A 140 15.92 -18.45 -4.77
CA LEU A 140 16.61 -18.12 -3.52
C LEU A 140 17.20 -19.44 -3.00
N PRO A 141 18.46 -19.44 -2.53
CA PRO A 141 19.01 -20.65 -1.94
C PRO A 141 18.03 -21.12 -0.86
N VAL A 142 17.54 -22.32 -1.03
CA VAL A 142 16.79 -23.00 0.03
C VAL A 142 17.78 -23.16 1.18
N ILE A 143 17.57 -22.42 2.27
CA ILE A 143 18.32 -22.61 3.49
C ILE A 143 17.83 -23.96 4.03
N THR A 144 18.53 -25.03 3.68
CA THR A 144 18.35 -26.33 4.33
C THR A 144 19.01 -26.24 5.70
N TYR A 145 18.21 -26.14 6.72
CA TYR A 145 18.71 -26.44 8.08
C TYR A 145 19.05 -27.93 8.11
N SER A 146 20.33 -28.26 8.25
CA SER A 146 20.74 -29.62 8.56
C SER A 146 20.25 -29.97 9.96
N GLU A 147 19.42 -30.98 10.08
CA GLU A 147 18.95 -31.52 11.38
C GLU A 147 20.03 -32.28 12.14
N ASP A 148 21.29 -32.08 11.82
CA ASP A 148 22.41 -32.79 12.43
C ASP A 148 23.12 -31.94 13.48
N GLU A 149 22.48 -31.68 14.59
CA GLU A 149 23.14 -31.51 15.89
C GLU A 149 22.23 -32.07 17.00
N THR A 150 21.97 -33.37 16.94
CA THR A 150 21.58 -34.10 18.13
C THR A 150 22.80 -34.18 19.03
N ASN A 151 22.78 -33.32 20.02
CA ASN A 151 23.64 -33.29 21.20
C ASN A 151 23.77 -34.70 21.81
N THR A 152 24.87 -35.39 21.52
CA THR A 152 25.36 -36.53 22.32
C THR A 152 26.39 -35.97 23.29
N GLY A 153 25.90 -35.40 24.40
CA GLY A 153 26.72 -35.11 25.56
C GLY A 153 26.54 -36.21 26.59
N ALA A 154 27.61 -37.03 26.76
CA ALA A 154 27.80 -37.85 27.94
C ALA A 154 28.50 -37.03 29.02
#